data_b815c90326431c0ce94401e5947be527
#
_entry.id   b815c90326431c0ce94401e5947be527
#
_cell.length_a   1.000
_cell.length_b   1.000
_cell.length_c   1.000
_cell.angle_alpha   90.00
_cell.angle_beta   90.00
_cell.angle_gamma   90.00
#
_symmetry.space_group_name_H-M   'P 1'
#
loop_
_entity.id
_entity.type
_entity.pdbx_description
1 polymer ?
#
loop_
_entity_poly.entity_id
_entity_poly.type
_entity_poly.pdbx_seq_one_letter_code
_entity_poly.pdbx_strand_id
1 'polypeptide(L)'
;MVPTELYRLLQCPTCGARELVVRAAGVLCTRCKNDYPNCGGYIDLMPRAVEFGYVSKYVSEEQELAEELDYRDLAPPLLAAGVRNRALVRMLDFQPTDIVLDNGCGTAKHAVWNADTVGLMIGSDPATMFADAAVQQVALAKADSRRLPFADNTIDKAFSIDVLEHFPRDVIDAYLAETARTLRPGGRFFAFSNTSDKSSLQPLTDASRKLGRLFVRAGVYDFQREARRKSDHIKALRTWDDVLDAMARAGLRPVKIVFWNSVFTSFVEHVLMKLGEAAVGRQKADGRRQKAGAGDPHPSSLIAEPSEGTAREIRARQRMRGRLERRGPAYYALMAVTLIMELDLWLFGRLKSGSYFIVVEKP
;
A
#
# COMPACT_ATOMS: atom_id res chain seq x y z
N MET A 1 17.70 -9.24 8.08
CA MET A 1 17.81 -9.45 9.56
C MET A 1 17.04 -8.32 10.21
N VAL A 2 16.20 -8.60 11.22
CA VAL A 2 15.45 -7.54 11.93
C VAL A 2 16.45 -6.64 12.68
N PRO A 3 16.42 -5.30 12.46
CA PRO A 3 17.36 -4.38 13.11
C PRO A 3 17.21 -4.35 14.64
N THR A 4 18.30 -4.21 15.35
CA THR A 4 18.32 -4.17 16.84
C THR A 4 17.51 -2.98 17.38
N GLU A 5 17.47 -1.88 16.65
CA GLU A 5 16.72 -0.66 16.97
C GLU A 5 15.22 -0.94 17.11
N LEU A 6 14.66 -1.82 16.26
CA LEU A 6 13.25 -2.21 16.33
C LEU A 6 12.87 -2.77 17.70
N TYR A 7 13.70 -3.64 18.25
CA TYR A 7 13.39 -4.31 19.53
C TYR A 7 13.24 -3.35 20.70
N ARG A 8 13.93 -2.20 20.67
CA ARG A 8 13.85 -1.16 21.71
C ARG A 8 12.51 -0.41 21.73
N LEU A 9 11.79 -0.46 20.60
CA LEU A 9 10.51 0.22 20.44
C LEU A 9 9.33 -0.67 20.83
N LEU A 10 9.56 -1.99 20.97
CA LEU A 10 8.48 -2.95 21.15
C LEU A 10 7.83 -2.90 22.54
N GLN A 11 6.55 -3.18 22.53
CA GLN A 11 5.76 -3.68 23.67
C GLN A 11 5.02 -4.96 23.25
N CYS A 12 4.64 -5.77 24.21
CA CYS A 12 3.89 -7.00 23.94
C CYS A 12 2.51 -6.67 23.35
N PRO A 13 2.18 -7.09 22.13
CA PRO A 13 0.87 -6.80 21.55
C PRO A 13 -0.29 -7.50 22.25
N THR A 14 -0.01 -8.55 23.05
CA THR A 14 -1.05 -9.27 23.81
C THR A 14 -1.38 -8.61 25.14
N CYS A 15 -0.38 -8.19 25.94
CA CYS A 15 -0.61 -7.67 27.28
C CYS A 15 -0.11 -6.25 27.53
N GLY A 16 0.48 -5.58 26.54
CA GLY A 16 1.02 -4.22 26.64
C GLY A 16 2.32 -4.09 27.44
N ALA A 17 2.89 -5.18 27.96
CA ALA A 17 4.11 -5.14 28.77
C ALA A 17 5.34 -4.80 27.94
N ARG A 18 6.28 -4.05 28.51
CA ARG A 18 7.58 -3.72 27.89
C ARG A 18 8.71 -4.68 28.26
N GLU A 19 8.42 -5.61 29.16
CA GLU A 19 9.36 -6.65 29.62
C GLU A 19 9.50 -7.75 28.57
N LEU A 20 10.21 -7.41 27.50
CA LEU A 20 10.50 -8.30 26.38
C LEU A 20 11.95 -8.75 26.41
N VAL A 21 12.18 -10.05 26.21
CA VAL A 21 13.52 -10.64 26.07
C VAL A 21 13.74 -11.03 24.63
N VAL A 22 14.73 -10.39 23.99
CA VAL A 22 15.15 -10.70 22.62
C VAL A 22 15.98 -11.98 22.65
N ARG A 23 15.64 -12.93 21.77
CA ARG A 23 16.30 -14.21 21.57
C ARG A 23 16.68 -14.38 20.09
N ALA A 24 17.55 -15.32 19.79
CA ALA A 24 17.91 -15.61 18.40
C ALA A 24 16.67 -16.00 17.54
N ALA A 25 15.72 -16.73 18.15
CA ALA A 25 14.50 -17.19 17.47
C ALA A 25 13.35 -16.15 17.48
N GLY A 26 13.48 -15.02 18.17
CA GLY A 26 12.39 -14.04 18.29
C GLY A 26 12.37 -13.27 19.60
N VAL A 27 11.17 -12.92 20.09
CA VAL A 27 10.96 -12.12 21.30
C VAL A 27 10.00 -12.84 22.24
N LEU A 28 10.40 -12.99 23.52
CA LEU A 28 9.55 -13.52 24.59
C LEU A 28 9.05 -12.40 25.49
N CYS A 29 7.75 -12.32 25.72
CA CYS A 29 7.18 -11.51 26.79
C CYS A 29 7.33 -12.24 28.14
N THR A 30 8.06 -11.63 29.10
CA THR A 30 8.25 -12.27 30.41
C THR A 30 7.01 -12.22 31.27
N ARG A 31 6.06 -11.31 31.00
CA ARG A 31 4.81 -11.15 31.73
C ARG A 31 3.75 -12.19 31.34
N CYS A 32 3.37 -12.24 30.05
CA CYS A 32 2.31 -13.17 29.59
C CYS A 32 2.86 -14.46 28.98
N LYS A 33 4.20 -14.63 28.93
CA LYS A 33 4.90 -15.80 28.39
C LYS A 33 4.66 -16.11 26.92
N ASN A 34 4.03 -15.19 26.18
CA ASN A 34 3.88 -15.35 24.74
C ASN A 34 5.21 -15.15 24.01
N ASP A 35 5.45 -16.01 23.04
CA ASP A 35 6.63 -15.99 22.16
C ASP A 35 6.26 -15.47 20.77
N TYR A 36 7.11 -14.61 20.23
CA TYR A 36 6.94 -13.93 18.96
C TYR A 36 8.12 -14.26 18.05
N PRO A 37 7.95 -15.18 17.09
CA PRO A 37 9.07 -15.70 16.30
C PRO A 37 9.61 -14.71 15.28
N ASN A 38 10.91 -14.79 15.02
CA ASN A 38 11.56 -14.17 13.86
C ASN A 38 11.42 -15.12 12.66
N CYS A 39 10.74 -14.63 11.62
CA CYS A 39 10.36 -15.40 10.44
C CYS A 39 11.29 -15.14 9.22
N GLY A 40 12.59 -14.88 9.46
CA GLY A 40 13.56 -14.81 8.36
C GLY A 40 13.52 -13.49 7.56
N GLY A 41 13.15 -12.38 8.19
CA GLY A 41 13.14 -11.05 7.56
C GLY A 41 12.09 -10.12 8.16
N TYR A 42 11.17 -10.68 8.89
CA TYR A 42 10.19 -9.96 9.70
C TYR A 42 10.00 -10.69 11.04
N ILE A 43 9.43 -10.00 12.01
CA ILE A 43 9.02 -10.58 13.28
C ILE A 43 7.49 -10.72 13.32
N ASP A 44 6.99 -11.89 13.74
CA ASP A 44 5.55 -12.12 13.92
C ASP A 44 5.10 -11.62 15.30
N LEU A 45 4.57 -10.41 15.31
CA LEU A 45 4.05 -9.70 16.48
C LEU A 45 2.51 -9.67 16.51
N MET A 46 1.85 -10.62 15.89
CA MET A 46 0.39 -10.76 16.03
C MET A 46 0.00 -11.03 17.47
N PRO A 47 -1.01 -10.35 18.03
CA PRO A 47 -1.47 -10.62 19.40
C PRO A 47 -1.95 -12.06 19.54
N ARG A 48 -1.55 -12.75 20.60
CA ARG A 48 -1.94 -14.13 20.87
C ARG A 48 -3.24 -14.17 21.69
N ALA A 49 -4.09 -15.14 21.43
CA ALA A 49 -5.39 -15.30 22.10
C ALA A 49 -6.30 -14.05 22.05
N VAL A 50 -6.20 -13.28 20.97
CA VAL A 50 -7.07 -12.15 20.68
C VAL A 50 -7.80 -12.46 19.38
N GLU A 51 -9.12 -12.54 19.44
CA GLU A 51 -9.98 -12.69 18.27
C GLU A 51 -10.43 -11.31 17.80
N PHE A 52 -10.21 -11.02 16.53
CA PHE A 52 -10.69 -9.81 15.90
C PHE A 52 -11.91 -10.16 15.02
N GLY A 53 -13.02 -9.47 15.23
CA GLY A 53 -14.25 -9.69 14.47
C GLY A 53 -14.14 -9.38 12.99
N TYR A 54 -13.15 -8.57 12.60
CA TYR A 54 -12.86 -8.25 11.20
C TYR A 54 -11.49 -8.77 10.80
N VAL A 55 -11.42 -9.46 9.67
CA VAL A 55 -10.18 -9.90 9.01
C VAL A 55 -10.18 -9.37 7.59
N SER A 56 -9.11 -8.68 7.20
CA SER A 56 -8.95 -8.17 5.83
C SER A 56 -8.83 -9.32 4.84
N LYS A 57 -9.35 -9.16 3.63
CA LYS A 57 -9.14 -10.13 2.54
C LYS A 57 -7.65 -10.36 2.23
N TYR A 58 -6.81 -9.36 2.43
CA TYR A 58 -5.35 -9.49 2.25
C TYR A 58 -4.71 -10.49 3.22
N VAL A 59 -5.41 -10.82 4.31
CA VAL A 59 -5.02 -11.89 5.25
C VAL A 59 -5.73 -13.19 4.90
N SER A 60 -7.06 -13.16 4.65
CA SER A 60 -7.85 -14.36 4.39
C SER A 60 -7.56 -14.99 3.02
N GLU A 61 -7.19 -14.18 2.03
CA GLU A 61 -6.88 -14.57 0.65
C GLU A 61 -5.39 -14.34 0.32
N GLU A 62 -4.51 -14.27 1.33
CA GLU A 62 -3.11 -13.89 1.18
C GLU A 62 -2.39 -14.70 0.12
N GLN A 63 -2.58 -16.01 0.10
CA GLN A 63 -1.91 -16.92 -0.83
C GLN A 63 -2.35 -16.67 -2.28
N GLU A 64 -3.66 -16.54 -2.52
CA GLU A 64 -4.20 -16.28 -3.86
C GLU A 64 -3.78 -14.91 -4.39
N LEU A 65 -3.82 -13.90 -3.52
CA LEU A 65 -3.40 -12.54 -3.86
C LEU A 65 -1.89 -12.45 -4.11
N ALA A 66 -1.09 -13.21 -3.38
CA ALA A 66 0.34 -13.28 -3.55
C ALA A 66 0.73 -13.81 -4.94
N GLU A 67 0.01 -14.82 -5.44
CA GLU A 67 0.21 -15.37 -6.78
C GLU A 67 -0.23 -14.39 -7.88
N GLU A 68 -1.36 -13.68 -7.69
CA GLU A 68 -1.88 -12.72 -8.67
C GLU A 68 -1.08 -11.43 -8.77
N LEU A 69 -0.58 -10.91 -7.65
CA LEU A 69 -0.04 -9.55 -7.57
C LEU A 69 1.45 -9.43 -7.91
N ASP A 70 2.19 -10.54 -7.96
CA ASP A 70 3.64 -10.53 -8.20
C ASP A 70 4.34 -9.44 -7.34
N TYR A 71 4.18 -9.57 -6.02
CA TYR A 71 4.55 -8.56 -5.03
C TYR A 71 6.05 -8.50 -4.70
N ARG A 72 6.81 -9.53 -5.08
CA ARG A 72 8.22 -9.68 -4.69
C ARG A 72 9.12 -8.58 -5.26
N ASP A 73 8.89 -8.22 -6.52
CA ASP A 73 9.64 -7.17 -7.19
C ASP A 73 8.89 -5.83 -7.15
N LEU A 74 9.57 -4.77 -6.79
CA LEU A 74 9.04 -3.42 -6.78
C LEU A 74 9.44 -2.65 -8.03
N ALA A 75 8.48 -1.97 -8.64
CA ALA A 75 8.76 -0.98 -9.67
C ALA A 75 9.22 0.35 -9.03
N PRO A 76 9.97 1.19 -9.75
CA PRO A 76 10.26 2.55 -9.31
C PRO A 76 8.98 3.37 -9.05
N PRO A 77 9.04 4.45 -8.22
CA PRO A 77 7.89 5.29 -7.88
C PRO A 77 7.42 6.14 -9.08
N LEU A 78 6.63 5.54 -9.96
CA LEU A 78 6.08 6.13 -11.17
C LEU A 78 4.55 6.11 -11.18
N LEU A 79 3.94 6.92 -12.01
CA LEU A 79 2.50 7.06 -12.20
C LEU A 79 1.79 7.38 -10.87
N ALA A 80 0.57 6.88 -10.65
CA ALA A 80 -0.21 7.16 -9.44
C ALA A 80 0.53 6.80 -8.14
N ALA A 81 1.31 5.72 -8.12
CA ALA A 81 2.13 5.36 -6.97
C ALA A 81 3.27 6.38 -6.75
N GLY A 82 3.86 6.91 -7.83
CA GLY A 82 4.84 7.99 -7.78
C GLY A 82 4.26 9.30 -7.25
N VAL A 83 3.05 9.67 -7.69
CA VAL A 83 2.34 10.86 -7.18
C VAL A 83 2.11 10.75 -5.67
N ARG A 84 1.62 9.59 -5.19
CA ARG A 84 1.40 9.35 -3.75
C ARG A 84 2.72 9.43 -2.95
N ASN A 85 3.78 8.81 -3.46
CA ASN A 85 5.09 8.85 -2.80
C ASN A 85 5.66 10.27 -2.71
N ARG A 86 5.56 11.06 -3.78
CA ARG A 86 5.98 12.47 -3.77
C ARG A 86 5.15 13.32 -2.82
N ALA A 87 3.83 13.08 -2.75
CA ALA A 87 2.95 13.74 -1.79
C ALA A 87 3.35 13.38 -0.35
N LEU A 88 3.58 12.09 -0.07
CA LEU A 88 4.08 11.60 1.22
C LEU A 88 5.35 12.33 1.65
N VAL A 89 6.40 12.29 0.82
CA VAL A 89 7.70 12.91 1.14
C VAL A 89 7.55 14.42 1.36
N ARG A 90 6.83 15.12 0.47
CA ARG A 90 6.64 16.59 0.56
C ARG A 90 5.80 17.02 1.75
N MET A 91 4.81 16.22 2.15
CA MET A 91 3.87 16.61 3.20
C MET A 91 4.34 16.18 4.58
N LEU A 92 4.98 15.03 4.70
CA LEU A 92 5.45 14.49 5.98
C LEU A 92 6.84 15.00 6.36
N ASP A 93 7.65 15.44 5.37
CA ASP A 93 8.96 16.07 5.56
C ASP A 93 9.92 15.19 6.39
N PHE A 94 10.30 14.05 5.84
CA PHE A 94 11.19 13.07 6.49
C PHE A 94 12.53 13.68 6.87
N GLN A 95 13.01 13.35 8.09
CA GLN A 95 14.31 13.73 8.57
C GLN A 95 15.21 12.50 8.76
N PRO A 96 16.54 12.61 8.57
CA PRO A 96 17.47 11.47 8.70
C PRO A 96 17.50 10.79 10.07
N THR A 97 16.93 11.44 11.09
CA THR A 97 16.85 10.90 12.46
C THR A 97 15.49 10.31 12.79
N ASP A 98 14.50 10.45 11.91
CA ASP A 98 13.13 9.98 12.18
C ASP A 98 13.04 8.47 12.29
N ILE A 99 12.24 8.03 13.23
CA ILE A 99 11.67 6.68 13.29
C ILE A 99 10.30 6.74 12.64
N VAL A 100 10.16 6.07 11.49
CA VAL A 100 8.96 6.17 10.63
C VAL A 100 8.24 4.83 10.54
N LEU A 101 6.92 4.84 10.71
CA LEU A 101 6.05 3.66 10.60
C LEU A 101 5.16 3.75 9.34
N ASP A 102 5.30 2.79 8.43
CA ASP A 102 4.31 2.47 7.37
C ASP A 102 3.29 1.49 7.96
N ASN A 103 2.12 2.02 8.36
CA ASN A 103 1.08 1.25 9.05
C ASN A 103 0.04 0.72 8.03
N GLY A 104 0.01 -0.58 7.81
CA GLY A 104 -0.68 -1.22 6.69
C GLY A 104 0.18 -1.18 5.43
N CYS A 105 1.44 -1.59 5.54
CA CYS A 105 2.43 -1.41 4.49
C CYS A 105 2.24 -2.31 3.25
N GLY A 106 1.48 -3.40 3.36
CA GLY A 106 1.32 -4.40 2.29
C GLY A 106 2.67 -4.91 1.80
N THR A 107 3.04 -4.60 0.55
CA THR A 107 4.36 -4.94 -0.01
C THR A 107 5.51 -4.10 0.55
N ALA A 108 5.25 -3.12 1.40
CA ALA A 108 6.15 -2.11 1.93
C ALA A 108 6.86 -1.25 0.85
N LYS A 109 6.24 -1.07 -0.32
CA LYS A 109 6.84 -0.33 -1.44
C LYS A 109 7.20 1.11 -1.10
N HIS A 110 6.30 1.82 -0.36
CA HIS A 110 6.54 3.21 0.05
C HIS A 110 7.63 3.30 1.12
N ALA A 111 7.70 2.31 2.01
CA ALA A 111 8.77 2.18 2.98
C ALA A 111 10.13 1.99 2.29
N VAL A 112 10.23 1.03 1.33
CA VAL A 112 11.46 0.78 0.55
C VAL A 112 11.93 2.03 -0.21
N TRP A 113 11.01 2.76 -0.87
CA TRP A 113 11.38 3.94 -1.65
C TRP A 113 11.93 5.10 -0.82
N ASN A 114 11.72 5.07 0.50
CA ASN A 114 12.12 6.15 1.41
C ASN A 114 13.01 5.66 2.57
N ALA A 115 13.42 4.39 2.60
CA ALA A 115 14.20 3.82 3.70
C ALA A 115 15.51 4.59 3.96
N ASP A 116 16.20 5.01 2.89
CA ASP A 116 17.47 5.72 2.96
C ASP A 116 17.35 7.18 3.44
N THR A 117 16.13 7.70 3.59
CA THR A 117 15.89 9.11 3.96
C THR A 117 15.60 9.32 5.43
N VAL A 118 15.54 8.25 6.22
CA VAL A 118 15.16 8.27 7.64
C VAL A 118 16.12 7.43 8.49
N GLY A 119 16.09 7.62 9.80
CA GLY A 119 16.93 6.85 10.73
C GLY A 119 16.51 5.40 10.87
N LEU A 120 15.18 5.13 10.92
CA LEU A 120 14.61 3.79 10.93
C LEU A 120 13.26 3.79 10.20
N MET A 121 13.15 2.98 9.16
CA MET A 121 11.89 2.71 8.48
C MET A 121 11.29 1.39 8.96
N ILE A 122 10.07 1.43 9.46
CA ILE A 122 9.32 0.27 9.97
C ILE A 122 8.13 0.03 9.04
N GLY A 123 7.92 -1.21 8.62
CA GLY A 123 6.72 -1.66 7.93
C GLY A 123 5.91 -2.60 8.81
N SER A 124 4.61 -2.34 8.97
CA SER A 124 3.69 -3.18 9.74
C SER A 124 2.47 -3.56 8.91
N ASP A 125 2.18 -4.86 8.80
CA ASP A 125 1.00 -5.38 8.11
C ASP A 125 0.59 -6.73 8.72
N PRO A 126 -0.70 -7.07 8.82
CA PRO A 126 -1.13 -8.39 9.26
C PRO A 126 -0.91 -9.48 8.19
N ALA A 127 -0.82 -9.14 6.91
CA ALA A 127 -0.38 -10.02 5.83
C ALA A 127 1.15 -10.00 5.67
N THR A 128 1.72 -11.03 5.02
CA THR A 128 3.17 -11.19 4.86
C THR A 128 3.65 -11.02 3.42
N MET A 129 2.89 -10.27 2.61
CA MET A 129 3.22 -9.99 1.20
C MET A 129 4.35 -8.95 1.06
N PHE A 130 5.40 -9.05 1.86
CA PHE A 130 6.53 -8.13 1.82
C PHE A 130 7.40 -8.37 0.57
N ALA A 131 7.78 -7.30 -0.10
CA ALA A 131 8.70 -7.40 -1.24
C ALA A 131 10.11 -7.81 -0.79
N ASP A 132 10.87 -8.44 -1.70
CA ASP A 132 12.24 -8.90 -1.39
C ASP A 132 13.15 -7.73 -0.96
N ALA A 133 13.00 -6.57 -1.58
CA ALA A 133 13.72 -5.36 -1.18
C ALA A 133 13.30 -4.87 0.22
N ALA A 134 12.03 -5.04 0.60
CA ALA A 134 11.56 -4.65 1.93
C ALA A 134 12.18 -5.51 3.03
N VAL A 135 12.30 -6.82 2.81
CA VAL A 135 12.98 -7.74 3.75
C VAL A 135 14.43 -7.34 4.02
N GLN A 136 15.07 -6.68 3.06
CA GLN A 136 16.48 -6.25 3.16
C GLN A 136 16.65 -4.85 3.77
N GLN A 137 15.70 -3.93 3.54
CA GLN A 137 15.89 -2.50 3.78
C GLN A 137 14.96 -1.93 4.87
N VAL A 138 13.89 -2.64 5.24
CA VAL A 138 12.84 -2.16 6.15
C VAL A 138 12.76 -3.06 7.38
N ALA A 139 12.55 -2.49 8.55
CA ALA A 139 12.28 -3.24 9.77
C ALA A 139 10.83 -3.74 9.76
N LEU A 140 10.61 -4.99 9.35
CA LEU A 140 9.28 -5.53 9.11
C LEU A 140 8.69 -6.23 10.34
N ALA A 141 7.42 -5.96 10.60
CA ALA A 141 6.62 -6.60 11.63
C ALA A 141 5.29 -7.10 11.05
N LYS A 142 4.99 -8.39 11.23
CA LYS A 142 3.63 -8.88 11.04
C LYS A 142 2.83 -8.50 12.28
N ALA A 143 1.89 -7.56 12.16
CA ALA A 143 1.14 -7.04 13.29
C ALA A 143 -0.24 -6.51 12.87
N ASP A 144 -1.17 -6.51 13.82
CA ASP A 144 -2.49 -5.91 13.64
C ASP A 144 -2.47 -4.44 14.07
N SER A 145 -2.89 -3.56 13.16
CA SER A 145 -2.89 -2.11 13.39
C SER A 145 -3.85 -1.64 14.50
N ARG A 146 -4.81 -2.49 14.90
CA ARG A 146 -5.69 -2.24 16.06
C ARG A 146 -4.97 -2.47 17.40
N ARG A 147 -3.76 -3.02 17.36
CA ARG A 147 -2.96 -3.35 18.53
C ARG A 147 -1.47 -3.38 18.17
N LEU A 148 -0.94 -2.21 17.86
CA LEU A 148 0.43 -2.06 17.41
C LEU A 148 1.43 -2.50 18.47
N PRO A 149 2.45 -3.28 18.09
CA PRO A 149 3.45 -3.81 19.02
C PRO A 149 4.52 -2.77 19.39
N PHE A 150 4.24 -1.48 19.25
CA PHE A 150 5.17 -0.40 19.56
C PHE A 150 4.73 0.33 20.81
N ALA A 151 5.70 0.71 21.65
CA ALA A 151 5.44 1.44 22.88
C ALA A 151 4.92 2.87 22.60
N ASP A 152 4.28 3.45 23.59
CA ASP A 152 3.77 4.81 23.54
C ASP A 152 4.89 5.80 23.27
N ASN A 153 4.63 6.78 22.40
CA ASN A 153 5.51 7.91 22.14
C ASN A 153 6.91 7.50 21.62
N THR A 154 6.98 6.47 20.76
CA THR A 154 8.26 5.96 20.21
C THR A 154 8.46 6.28 18.74
N ILE A 155 7.41 6.64 18.01
CA ILE A 155 7.40 6.90 16.57
C ILE A 155 7.37 8.40 16.32
N ASP A 156 8.27 8.92 15.46
CA ASP A 156 8.30 10.33 15.08
C ASP A 156 7.26 10.65 14.01
N LYS A 157 7.17 9.78 13.00
CA LYS A 157 6.22 9.92 11.88
C LYS A 157 5.61 8.59 11.52
N ALA A 158 4.35 8.62 11.13
CA ALA A 158 3.68 7.44 10.59
C ALA A 158 2.98 7.79 9.29
N PHE A 159 2.75 6.79 8.42
CA PHE A 159 1.94 6.98 7.24
C PHE A 159 1.11 5.75 6.90
N SER A 160 0.08 5.97 6.07
CA SER A 160 -0.84 4.95 5.57
C SER A 160 -1.31 5.34 4.17
N ILE A 161 -1.25 4.41 3.23
CA ILE A 161 -1.63 4.67 1.84
C ILE A 161 -2.50 3.53 1.32
N ASP A 162 -3.74 3.85 0.92
CA ASP A 162 -4.74 2.88 0.43
C ASP A 162 -5.11 1.81 1.48
N VAL A 163 -5.35 2.20 2.74
CA VAL A 163 -5.66 1.28 3.84
C VAL A 163 -7.04 1.56 4.44
N LEU A 164 -7.32 2.80 4.83
CA LEU A 164 -8.51 3.14 5.62
C LEU A 164 -9.83 2.86 4.89
N GLU A 165 -9.84 2.88 3.56
CA GLU A 165 -11.02 2.56 2.75
C GLU A 165 -11.46 1.09 2.82
N HIS A 166 -10.61 0.21 3.30
CA HIS A 166 -10.89 -1.22 3.46
C HIS A 166 -11.53 -1.56 4.80
N PHE A 167 -11.46 -0.67 5.79
CA PHE A 167 -11.83 -0.97 7.17
C PHE A 167 -13.25 -0.52 7.52
N PRO A 168 -13.99 -1.31 8.35
CA PRO A 168 -15.17 -0.83 9.04
C PRO A 168 -14.81 0.23 10.08
N ARG A 169 -15.82 0.96 10.57
CA ARG A 169 -15.61 2.17 11.39
C ARG A 169 -14.89 1.90 12.70
N ASP A 170 -15.24 0.84 13.39
CA ASP A 170 -14.64 0.42 14.66
C ASP A 170 -13.16 0.06 14.49
N VAL A 171 -12.79 -0.56 13.37
CA VAL A 171 -11.40 -0.86 13.04
C VAL A 171 -10.61 0.42 12.73
N ILE A 172 -11.22 1.39 12.02
CA ILE A 172 -10.59 2.70 11.77
C ILE A 172 -10.34 3.43 13.09
N ASP A 173 -11.32 3.45 13.99
CA ASP A 173 -11.18 4.12 15.29
C ASP A 173 -10.05 3.49 16.14
N ALA A 174 -9.96 2.17 16.18
CA ALA A 174 -8.87 1.45 16.85
C ALA A 174 -7.51 1.68 16.17
N TYR A 175 -7.47 1.65 14.84
CA TYR A 175 -6.29 1.92 14.03
C TYR A 175 -5.71 3.31 14.31
N LEU A 176 -6.56 4.34 14.29
CA LEU A 176 -6.14 5.72 14.52
C LEU A 176 -5.73 5.96 15.97
N ALA A 177 -6.42 5.35 16.95
CA ALA A 177 -6.06 5.42 18.35
C ALA A 177 -4.66 4.81 18.61
N GLU A 178 -4.36 3.65 18.04
CA GLU A 178 -3.05 3.00 18.16
C GLU A 178 -1.95 3.78 17.44
N THR A 179 -2.26 4.34 16.25
CA THR A 179 -1.33 5.23 15.54
C THR A 179 -1.01 6.46 16.41
N ALA A 180 -2.02 7.11 16.98
CA ALA A 180 -1.83 8.26 17.87
C ALA A 180 -1.08 7.89 19.15
N ARG A 181 -1.36 6.71 19.75
CA ARG A 181 -0.65 6.21 20.94
C ARG A 181 0.85 6.09 20.70
N THR A 182 1.23 5.50 19.56
CA THR A 182 2.64 5.25 19.23
C THR A 182 3.40 6.49 18.83
N LEU A 183 2.74 7.48 18.24
CA LEU A 183 3.36 8.77 17.89
C LEU A 183 3.82 9.53 19.14
N ARG A 184 4.97 10.19 19.04
CA ARG A 184 5.45 11.17 20.05
C ARG A 184 4.56 12.42 20.04
N PRO A 185 4.51 13.21 21.13
CA PRO A 185 3.99 14.58 21.07
C PRO A 185 4.71 15.38 19.97
N GLY A 186 3.96 16.08 19.12
CA GLY A 186 4.47 16.73 17.91
C GLY A 186 4.70 15.77 16.74
N GLY A 187 4.53 14.47 16.93
CA GLY A 187 4.66 13.46 15.86
C GLY A 187 3.52 13.55 14.85
N ARG A 188 3.79 13.19 13.60
CA ARG A 188 2.85 13.39 12.48
C ARG A 188 2.43 12.08 11.83
N PHE A 189 1.17 12.03 11.45
CA PHE A 189 0.62 10.93 10.65
C PHE A 189 0.12 11.46 9.31
N PHE A 190 0.58 10.83 8.23
CA PHE A 190 0.09 11.06 6.87
C PHE A 190 -0.86 9.94 6.46
N ALA A 191 -2.02 10.28 5.91
CA ALA A 191 -2.91 9.31 5.28
C ALA A 191 -3.28 9.73 3.87
N PHE A 192 -3.26 8.76 2.95
CA PHE A 192 -3.96 8.84 1.68
C PHE A 192 -5.07 7.79 1.66
N SER A 193 -6.30 8.22 1.41
CA SER A 193 -7.47 7.35 1.31
C SER A 193 -8.59 8.02 0.53
N ASN A 194 -9.76 7.38 0.49
CA ASN A 194 -10.88 7.79 -0.33
C ASN A 194 -12.19 7.79 0.46
N THR A 195 -12.95 8.90 0.35
CA THR A 195 -14.36 8.99 0.77
C THR A 195 -15.31 8.77 -0.41
N SER A 196 -16.62 8.92 -0.15
CA SER A 196 -17.66 8.92 -1.20
C SER A 196 -18.02 10.34 -1.69
N ASP A 197 -17.34 11.37 -1.19
CA ASP A 197 -17.54 12.75 -1.63
C ASP A 197 -17.24 12.89 -3.13
N LYS A 198 -18.05 13.72 -3.78
CA LYS A 198 -17.88 14.02 -5.21
C LYS A 198 -17.13 15.34 -5.38
N SER A 199 -16.22 15.38 -6.33
CA SER A 199 -15.56 16.61 -6.76
C SER A 199 -16.45 17.42 -7.70
N SER A 200 -16.31 18.76 -7.67
CA SER A 200 -16.87 19.63 -8.71
C SER A 200 -16.29 19.32 -10.10
N LEU A 201 -15.11 18.71 -10.17
CA LEU A 201 -14.44 18.27 -11.40
C LEU A 201 -14.87 16.84 -11.82
N GLN A 202 -15.84 16.23 -11.14
CA GLN A 202 -16.33 14.89 -11.48
C GLN A 202 -16.70 14.73 -12.97
N PRO A 203 -17.34 15.71 -13.65
CA PRO A 203 -17.65 15.58 -15.08
C PRO A 203 -16.43 15.34 -15.96
N LEU A 204 -15.26 15.93 -15.64
CA LEU A 204 -14.02 15.74 -16.39
C LEU A 204 -13.46 14.32 -16.18
N THR A 205 -13.46 13.83 -14.95
CA THR A 205 -13.01 12.45 -14.67
C THR A 205 -13.97 11.42 -15.27
N ASP A 206 -15.28 11.70 -15.28
CA ASP A 206 -16.29 10.84 -15.89
C ASP A 206 -16.18 10.80 -17.42
N ALA A 207 -15.76 11.90 -18.06
CA ALA A 207 -15.46 11.91 -19.50
C ALA A 207 -14.33 10.93 -19.84
N SER A 208 -13.22 10.96 -19.09
CA SER A 208 -12.11 10.02 -19.24
C SER A 208 -12.55 8.56 -19.05
N ARG A 209 -13.38 8.31 -18.03
CA ARG A 209 -13.95 6.97 -17.77
C ARG A 209 -14.92 6.51 -18.86
N LYS A 210 -15.72 7.42 -19.40
CA LYS A 210 -16.62 7.11 -20.55
C LYS A 210 -15.81 6.73 -21.79
N LEU A 211 -14.74 7.47 -22.09
CA LEU A 211 -13.83 7.15 -23.18
C LEU A 211 -13.17 5.78 -22.95
N GLY A 212 -12.68 5.50 -21.75
CA GLY A 212 -12.13 4.19 -21.37
C GLY A 212 -13.14 3.06 -21.61
N ARG A 213 -14.41 3.23 -21.21
CA ARG A 213 -15.48 2.23 -21.46
C ARG A 213 -15.78 2.01 -22.95
N LEU A 214 -15.62 3.05 -23.76
CA LEU A 214 -15.78 2.90 -25.20
C LEU A 214 -14.70 1.97 -25.79
N PHE A 215 -13.46 2.12 -25.35
CA PHE A 215 -12.37 1.22 -25.75
C PHE A 215 -12.56 -0.23 -25.25
N VAL A 216 -13.11 -0.41 -24.04
CA VAL A 216 -13.51 -1.75 -23.56
C VAL A 216 -14.53 -2.40 -24.47
N ARG A 217 -15.60 -1.65 -24.86
CA ARG A 217 -16.62 -2.14 -25.79
C ARG A 217 -16.07 -2.49 -27.16
N ALA A 218 -15.03 -1.79 -27.57
CA ALA A 218 -14.29 -2.06 -28.81
C ALA A 218 -13.31 -3.24 -28.69
N GLY A 219 -13.27 -3.95 -27.57
CA GLY A 219 -12.38 -5.10 -27.33
C GLY A 219 -10.90 -4.75 -27.23
N VAL A 220 -10.57 -3.48 -26.94
CA VAL A 220 -9.18 -3.02 -26.87
C VAL A 220 -8.52 -3.47 -25.55
N TYR A 221 -9.28 -3.46 -24.44
CA TYR A 221 -8.84 -3.93 -23.12
C TYR A 221 -10.04 -4.14 -22.19
N ASP A 222 -9.82 -4.66 -20.96
CA ASP A 222 -10.85 -4.83 -19.93
C ASP A 222 -10.44 -4.23 -18.57
N PHE A 223 -11.43 -4.11 -17.66
CA PHE A 223 -11.25 -3.61 -16.29
C PHE A 223 -11.48 -4.69 -15.23
N GLN A 224 -11.63 -5.96 -15.56
CA GLN A 224 -12.01 -7.01 -14.61
C GLN A 224 -11.05 -7.09 -13.42
N ARG A 225 -9.75 -6.97 -13.70
CA ARG A 225 -8.72 -7.01 -12.66
C ARG A 225 -8.78 -5.81 -11.71
N GLU A 226 -9.09 -4.62 -12.23
CA GLU A 226 -9.24 -3.42 -11.41
C GLU A 226 -10.49 -3.51 -10.53
N ALA A 227 -11.58 -4.06 -11.06
CA ALA A 227 -12.81 -4.29 -10.32
C ALA A 227 -12.58 -5.25 -9.14
N ARG A 228 -11.85 -6.36 -9.34
CA ARG A 228 -11.47 -7.28 -8.26
C ARG A 228 -10.69 -6.59 -7.15
N ARG A 229 -9.70 -5.76 -7.50
CA ARG A 229 -8.88 -5.04 -6.51
C ARG A 229 -9.66 -4.03 -5.68
N LYS A 230 -10.79 -3.52 -6.18
CA LYS A 230 -11.64 -2.53 -5.51
C LYS A 230 -12.89 -3.13 -4.86
N SER A 231 -13.08 -4.45 -4.95
CA SER A 231 -14.30 -5.11 -4.48
C SER A 231 -14.48 -5.08 -2.96
N ASP A 232 -13.41 -4.85 -2.19
CA ASP A 232 -13.40 -4.84 -0.73
C ASP A 232 -13.39 -3.43 -0.12
N HIS A 233 -13.58 -2.38 -0.92
CA HIS A 233 -13.67 -1.02 -0.40
C HIS A 233 -14.98 -0.82 0.38
N ILE A 234 -14.90 -0.90 1.70
CA ILE A 234 -16.03 -0.65 2.62
C ILE A 234 -16.38 0.84 2.65
N LYS A 235 -15.36 1.71 2.61
CA LYS A 235 -15.48 3.17 2.69
C LYS A 235 -16.35 3.63 3.86
N ALA A 236 -16.04 3.16 5.06
CA ALA A 236 -16.77 3.50 6.28
C ALA A 236 -16.71 5.00 6.60
N LEU A 237 -15.64 5.70 6.19
CA LEU A 237 -15.56 7.17 6.18
C LEU A 237 -16.16 7.66 4.85
N ARG A 238 -17.46 8.00 4.87
CA ARG A 238 -18.20 8.36 3.66
C ARG A 238 -17.97 9.78 3.21
N THR A 239 -17.78 10.68 4.16
CA THR A 239 -17.63 12.12 3.94
C THR A 239 -16.30 12.60 4.50
N TRP A 240 -15.91 13.80 4.07
CA TRP A 240 -14.77 14.49 4.64
C TRP A 240 -14.92 14.79 6.13
N ASP A 241 -16.15 15.09 6.58
CA ASP A 241 -16.43 15.35 7.98
C ASP A 241 -16.24 14.07 8.82
N ASP A 242 -16.61 12.89 8.29
CA ASP A 242 -16.30 11.61 8.95
C ASP A 242 -14.81 11.40 9.14
N VAL A 243 -13.98 11.86 8.18
CA VAL A 243 -12.50 11.77 8.30
C VAL A 243 -12.01 12.66 9.42
N LEU A 244 -12.44 13.93 9.44
CA LEU A 244 -12.04 14.88 10.48
C LEU A 244 -12.46 14.41 11.88
N ASP A 245 -13.69 13.92 12.01
CA ASP A 245 -14.22 13.39 13.27
C ASP A 245 -13.43 12.15 13.75
N ALA A 246 -13.05 11.25 12.84
CA ALA A 246 -12.25 10.09 13.20
C ALA A 246 -10.86 10.50 13.70
N MET A 247 -10.19 11.43 13.02
CA MET A 247 -8.91 11.98 13.46
C MET A 247 -9.01 12.68 14.82
N ALA A 248 -10.05 13.49 15.01
CA ALA A 248 -10.29 14.21 16.27
C ALA A 248 -10.54 13.27 17.45
N ARG A 249 -11.33 12.17 17.27
CA ARG A 249 -11.53 11.15 18.32
C ARG A 249 -10.24 10.46 18.72
N ALA A 250 -9.30 10.30 17.80
CA ALA A 250 -7.96 9.76 18.10
C ALA A 250 -7.01 10.81 18.72
N GLY A 251 -7.48 12.04 18.95
CA GLY A 251 -6.66 13.14 19.50
C GLY A 251 -5.68 13.74 18.48
N LEU A 252 -5.89 13.50 17.19
CA LEU A 252 -5.03 13.99 16.11
C LEU A 252 -5.61 15.27 15.49
N ARG A 253 -4.78 16.28 15.27
CA ARG A 253 -5.18 17.59 14.71
C ARG A 253 -4.71 17.74 13.26
N PRO A 254 -5.56 18.14 12.31
CA PRO A 254 -5.17 18.39 10.93
C PRO A 254 -4.15 19.52 10.83
N VAL A 255 -3.04 19.26 10.09
CA VAL A 255 -1.98 20.24 9.80
C VAL A 255 -2.00 20.64 8.33
N LYS A 256 -2.21 19.65 7.44
CA LYS A 256 -2.17 19.88 6.00
C LYS A 256 -3.13 18.95 5.28
N ILE A 257 -3.87 19.51 4.33
CA ILE A 257 -4.85 18.76 3.54
C ILE A 257 -4.64 19.11 2.07
N VAL A 258 -4.63 18.09 1.21
CA VAL A 258 -4.60 18.23 -0.25
C VAL A 258 -5.57 17.22 -0.84
N PHE A 259 -6.48 17.66 -1.69
CA PHE A 259 -7.40 16.77 -2.39
C PHE A 259 -6.84 16.33 -3.73
N TRP A 260 -7.08 15.06 -4.09
CA TRP A 260 -6.68 14.54 -5.38
C TRP A 260 -7.88 14.40 -6.31
N ASN A 261 -8.09 15.39 -7.13
CA ASN A 261 -9.22 15.44 -8.06
C ASN A 261 -9.09 14.50 -9.27
N SER A 262 -7.88 13.99 -9.50
CA SER A 262 -7.57 12.91 -10.46
C SER A 262 -8.02 13.19 -11.90
N VAL A 263 -8.03 14.45 -12.38
CA VAL A 263 -8.45 14.80 -13.75
C VAL A 263 -7.44 14.25 -14.76
N PHE A 264 -6.17 14.67 -14.66
CA PHE A 264 -5.09 14.17 -15.51
C PHE A 264 -4.80 12.70 -15.23
N THR A 265 -4.82 12.31 -13.95
CA THR A 265 -4.63 10.92 -13.53
C THR A 265 -5.65 9.99 -14.16
N SER A 266 -6.95 10.32 -14.14
CA SER A 266 -7.99 9.51 -14.78
C SER A 266 -7.79 9.37 -16.28
N PHE A 267 -7.37 10.43 -16.96
CA PHE A 267 -7.07 10.37 -18.40
C PHE A 267 -5.87 9.44 -18.66
N VAL A 268 -4.80 9.58 -17.89
CA VAL A 268 -3.62 8.71 -18.02
C VAL A 268 -3.99 7.25 -17.77
N GLU A 269 -4.65 6.94 -16.64
CA GLU A 269 -4.94 5.56 -16.25
C GLU A 269 -5.98 4.88 -17.15
N HIS A 270 -7.06 5.60 -17.50
CA HIS A 270 -8.17 5.00 -18.24
C HIS A 270 -7.99 5.06 -19.76
N VAL A 271 -7.10 5.89 -20.26
CA VAL A 271 -6.90 6.06 -21.69
C VAL A 271 -5.47 5.71 -22.10
N LEU A 272 -4.48 6.52 -21.69
CA LEU A 272 -3.10 6.38 -22.20
C LEU A 272 -2.46 5.04 -21.83
N MET A 273 -2.52 4.66 -20.57
CA MET A 273 -1.92 3.41 -20.09
C MET A 273 -2.61 2.19 -20.72
N LYS A 274 -3.93 2.24 -20.87
CA LYS A 274 -4.69 1.13 -21.46
C LYS A 274 -4.42 0.98 -22.95
N LEU A 275 -4.31 2.08 -23.68
CA LEU A 275 -3.86 2.04 -25.09
C LEU A 275 -2.44 1.50 -25.21
N GLY A 276 -1.52 1.88 -24.32
CA GLY A 276 -0.17 1.33 -24.27
C GLY A 276 -0.15 -0.18 -24.00
N GLU A 277 -0.94 -0.67 -23.03
CA GLU A 277 -1.09 -2.11 -22.75
C GLU A 277 -1.63 -2.88 -23.98
N ALA A 278 -2.66 -2.33 -24.66
CA ALA A 278 -3.25 -2.92 -25.85
C ALA A 278 -2.25 -2.98 -27.03
N ALA A 279 -1.46 -1.92 -27.24
CA ALA A 279 -0.43 -1.88 -28.27
C ALA A 279 0.64 -2.97 -28.05
N VAL A 280 1.12 -3.12 -26.81
CA VAL A 280 2.08 -4.18 -26.45
C VAL A 280 1.47 -5.57 -26.58
N GLY A 281 0.17 -5.74 -26.24
CA GLY A 281 -0.56 -6.99 -26.39
C GLY A 281 -0.76 -7.42 -27.85
N ARG A 282 -1.07 -6.48 -28.76
CA ARG A 282 -1.26 -6.76 -30.20
C ARG A 282 0.02 -7.19 -30.91
N GLN A 283 1.16 -6.58 -30.61
CA GLN A 283 2.45 -7.02 -31.18
C GLN A 283 2.80 -8.48 -30.88
N LYS A 284 2.18 -9.08 -29.85
CA LYS A 284 2.39 -10.49 -29.46
C LYS A 284 1.37 -11.44 -30.08
N ALA A 285 0.20 -10.98 -30.49
CA ALA A 285 -0.82 -11.82 -31.15
C ALA A 285 -0.46 -12.14 -32.60
N ASP A 286 0.16 -11.23 -33.34
CA ASP A 286 0.61 -11.46 -34.71
C ASP A 286 1.76 -12.48 -34.81
N GLY A 287 2.60 -12.60 -33.76
CA GLY A 287 3.65 -13.64 -33.69
C GLY A 287 3.15 -15.05 -33.33
N ARG A 288 1.86 -15.27 -33.09
CA ARG A 288 1.29 -16.53 -32.55
C ARG A 288 0.50 -17.39 -33.55
N ARG A 289 0.31 -16.95 -34.78
CA ARG A 289 -0.39 -17.82 -35.78
C ARG A 289 0.40 -19.04 -36.26
N GLN A 290 1.61 -19.24 -35.73
CA GLN A 290 2.41 -20.46 -35.99
C GLN A 290 2.76 -21.17 -34.67
N LYS A 291 1.98 -22.16 -34.32
CA LYS A 291 2.22 -23.33 -33.46
C LYS A 291 1.15 -23.54 -32.40
N ALA A 292 0.12 -24.24 -32.77
CA ALA A 292 -0.72 -25.00 -31.85
C ALA A 292 -0.52 -26.49 -32.15
N GLY A 293 0.05 -27.21 -31.19
CA GLY A 293 0.15 -28.67 -31.17
C GLY A 293 -0.30 -29.12 -29.77
N ALA A 294 -1.24 -30.04 -29.75
CA ALA A 294 -1.91 -30.59 -28.56
C ALA A 294 -1.03 -31.51 -27.73
N GLY A 295 -1.24 -31.51 -26.42
CA GLY A 295 -0.69 -32.49 -25.47
C GLY A 295 -1.57 -32.48 -24.21
N ASP A 296 -2.12 -33.65 -23.85
CA ASP A 296 -3.00 -33.90 -22.72
C ASP A 296 -2.33 -33.77 -21.35
N PRO A 297 -3.05 -33.41 -20.29
CA PRO A 297 -2.50 -33.23 -18.95
C PRO A 297 -2.63 -34.49 -18.08
N HIS A 298 -1.56 -34.84 -17.37
CA HIS A 298 -1.55 -35.81 -16.27
C HIS A 298 -1.74 -35.15 -14.93
N PRO A 299 -2.51 -35.68 -13.98
CA PRO A 299 -2.84 -35.06 -12.71
C PRO A 299 -1.89 -35.50 -11.59
N SER A 300 -1.07 -34.57 -11.06
CA SER A 300 -0.53 -34.68 -9.70
C SER A 300 0.32 -33.47 -9.32
N SER A 301 -0.28 -32.51 -8.59
CA SER A 301 0.35 -31.74 -7.49
C SER A 301 -0.67 -30.73 -6.93
N LEU A 302 -0.78 -30.69 -5.60
CA LEU A 302 -1.74 -29.87 -4.84
C LEU A 302 -1.37 -28.37 -4.72
N ILE A 303 -0.56 -27.86 -5.63
CA ILE A 303 -0.33 -26.42 -5.81
C ILE A 303 -0.63 -26.16 -7.29
N ALA A 304 -1.77 -25.54 -7.56
CA ALA A 304 -2.13 -25.16 -8.91
C ALA A 304 -1.08 -24.19 -9.45
N GLU A 305 -0.29 -24.63 -10.42
CA GLU A 305 0.59 -23.72 -11.15
C GLU A 305 -0.27 -22.62 -11.81
N PRO A 306 0.17 -21.36 -11.76
CA PRO A 306 -0.57 -20.27 -12.39
C PRO A 306 -0.79 -20.59 -13.86
N SER A 307 -2.00 -20.36 -14.37
CA SER A 307 -2.33 -20.63 -15.77
C SER A 307 -1.24 -20.05 -16.69
N GLU A 308 -0.93 -20.69 -17.81
CA GLU A 308 0.11 -20.19 -18.74
C GLU A 308 -0.06 -18.71 -19.11
N GLY A 309 -1.30 -18.21 -19.14
CA GLY A 309 -1.63 -16.80 -19.31
C GLY A 309 -1.10 -15.93 -18.19
N THR A 310 -1.37 -16.29 -16.95
CA THR A 310 -0.95 -15.58 -15.73
C THR A 310 0.59 -15.59 -15.59
N ALA A 311 1.24 -16.73 -15.75
CA ALA A 311 2.70 -16.85 -15.70
C ALA A 311 3.39 -16.00 -16.79
N ARG A 312 2.76 -15.83 -17.96
CA ARG A 312 3.27 -14.99 -19.04
C ARG A 312 3.12 -13.51 -18.75
N GLU A 313 2.02 -13.09 -18.13
CA GLU A 313 1.83 -11.71 -17.69
C GLU A 313 2.83 -11.33 -16.59
N ILE A 314 3.06 -12.20 -15.62
CA ILE A 314 4.06 -12.02 -14.56
C ILE A 314 5.45 -11.80 -15.19
N ARG A 315 5.89 -12.69 -16.08
CA ARG A 315 7.18 -12.53 -16.79
C ARG A 315 7.27 -11.27 -17.63
N ALA A 316 6.15 -10.80 -18.20
CA ALA A 316 6.14 -9.55 -18.96
C ALA A 316 6.30 -8.32 -18.06
N ARG A 317 5.71 -8.34 -16.86
CA ARG A 317 5.83 -7.28 -15.85
C ARG A 317 7.24 -7.23 -15.26
N GLN A 318 7.81 -8.38 -14.88
CA GLN A 318 9.18 -8.46 -14.37
C GLN A 318 10.18 -7.87 -15.38
N ARG A 319 10.05 -8.22 -16.68
CA ARG A 319 10.86 -7.61 -17.74
C ARG A 319 10.67 -6.10 -17.88
N MET A 320 9.44 -5.61 -17.70
CA MET A 320 9.16 -4.17 -17.72
C MET A 320 9.80 -3.48 -16.52
N ARG A 321 9.66 -4.03 -15.31
CA ARG A 321 10.27 -3.52 -14.07
C ARG A 321 11.78 -3.41 -14.20
N GLY A 322 12.48 -4.47 -14.63
CA GLY A 322 13.92 -4.44 -14.83
C GLY A 322 14.40 -3.44 -15.90
N ARG A 323 13.54 -3.08 -16.90
CA ARG A 323 13.83 -1.98 -17.83
C ARG A 323 13.66 -0.61 -17.18
N LEU A 324 12.70 -0.45 -16.28
CA LEU A 324 12.44 0.80 -15.58
C LEU A 324 13.52 1.10 -14.54
N GLU A 325 14.02 0.09 -13.83
CA GLU A 325 15.12 0.21 -12.87
C GLU A 325 16.41 0.77 -13.50
N ARG A 326 16.68 0.43 -14.77
CA ARG A 326 17.85 0.93 -15.52
C ARG A 326 17.74 2.40 -15.91
N ARG A 327 16.66 3.11 -15.55
CA ARG A 327 16.42 4.52 -15.85
C ARG A 327 16.60 4.87 -17.33
N GLY A 328 16.17 3.97 -18.22
CA GLY A 328 16.20 4.17 -19.66
C GLY A 328 15.09 5.14 -20.17
N PRO A 329 14.95 5.32 -21.51
CA PRO A 329 13.96 6.25 -22.08
C PRO A 329 12.53 6.01 -21.61
N ALA A 330 12.13 4.74 -21.39
CA ALA A 330 10.81 4.39 -20.87
C ALA A 330 10.58 4.92 -19.45
N TYR A 331 11.61 4.89 -18.59
CA TYR A 331 11.55 5.47 -17.26
C TYR A 331 11.28 6.98 -17.32
N TYR A 332 12.04 7.71 -18.14
CA TYR A 332 11.88 9.17 -18.25
C TYR A 332 10.54 9.55 -18.88
N ALA A 333 10.05 8.80 -19.85
CA ALA A 333 8.72 9.00 -20.41
C ALA A 333 7.62 8.82 -19.35
N LEU A 334 7.67 7.74 -18.55
CA LEU A 334 6.73 7.53 -17.46
C LEU A 334 6.91 8.54 -16.32
N MET A 335 8.12 9.02 -16.08
CA MET A 335 8.36 10.10 -15.12
C MET A 335 7.70 11.41 -15.59
N ALA A 336 7.82 11.77 -16.87
CA ALA A 336 7.12 12.93 -17.43
C ALA A 336 5.60 12.80 -17.27
N VAL A 337 5.05 11.61 -17.56
CA VAL A 337 3.62 11.32 -17.33
C VAL A 337 3.26 11.44 -15.84
N THR A 338 4.13 10.97 -14.95
CA THR A 338 3.92 11.10 -13.49
C THR A 338 3.84 12.57 -13.07
N LEU A 339 4.70 13.43 -13.63
CA LEU A 339 4.68 14.87 -13.37
C LEU A 339 3.40 15.53 -13.87
N ILE A 340 2.89 15.10 -15.03
CA ILE A 340 1.58 15.57 -15.54
C ILE A 340 0.46 15.16 -14.58
N MET A 341 0.47 13.92 -14.07
CA MET A 341 -0.50 13.48 -13.07
C MET A 341 -0.40 14.29 -11.76
N GLU A 342 0.79 14.72 -11.38
CA GLU A 342 1.02 15.54 -10.19
C GLU A 342 0.41 16.95 -10.31
N LEU A 343 0.17 17.45 -11.53
CA LEU A 343 -0.55 18.71 -11.75
C LEU A 343 -1.96 18.69 -11.14
N ASP A 344 -2.59 17.53 -11.01
CA ASP A 344 -3.86 17.39 -10.29
C ASP A 344 -3.79 17.95 -8.87
N LEU A 345 -2.68 17.72 -8.17
CA LEU A 345 -2.49 18.19 -6.79
C LEU A 345 -2.19 19.70 -6.75
N TRP A 346 -1.40 20.17 -7.70
CA TRP A 346 -1.01 21.58 -7.76
C TRP A 346 -2.16 22.50 -8.20
N LEU A 347 -2.90 22.10 -9.24
CA LEU A 347 -3.99 22.90 -9.79
C LEU A 347 -5.29 22.78 -8.96
N PHE A 348 -5.60 21.56 -8.52
CA PHE A 348 -6.91 21.23 -7.96
C PHE A 348 -6.86 20.78 -6.50
N GLY A 349 -5.70 20.81 -5.86
CA GLY A 349 -5.49 20.26 -4.51
C GLY A 349 -6.30 20.96 -3.40
N ARG A 350 -6.85 22.15 -3.67
CA ARG A 350 -7.75 22.89 -2.76
C ARG A 350 -9.23 22.57 -2.99
N LEU A 351 -9.59 21.95 -4.11
CA LEU A 351 -10.99 21.62 -4.42
C LEU A 351 -11.35 20.30 -3.76
N LYS A 352 -12.38 20.31 -2.90
CA LYS A 352 -12.85 19.13 -2.18
C LYS A 352 -13.13 17.97 -3.15
N SER A 353 -12.65 16.79 -2.80
CA SER A 353 -12.78 15.56 -3.58
C SER A 353 -12.88 14.36 -2.64
N GLY A 354 -13.33 13.21 -3.17
CA GLY A 354 -13.34 11.96 -2.42
C GLY A 354 -11.96 11.43 -2.10
N SER A 355 -10.96 11.64 -2.96
CA SER A 355 -9.58 11.22 -2.68
C SER A 355 -8.81 12.35 -2.01
N TYR A 356 -8.09 12.04 -0.94
CA TYR A 356 -7.41 13.04 -0.13
C TYR A 356 -6.06 12.58 0.41
N PHE A 357 -5.19 13.53 0.62
CA PHE A 357 -3.98 13.45 1.42
C PHE A 357 -4.17 14.33 2.65
N ILE A 358 -3.94 13.79 3.82
CA ILE A 358 -4.00 14.53 5.07
C ILE A 358 -2.73 14.28 5.89
N VAL A 359 -2.19 15.33 6.50
CA VAL A 359 -1.25 15.22 7.60
C VAL A 359 -1.95 15.71 8.85
N VAL A 360 -1.92 14.90 9.88
CA VAL A 360 -2.37 15.24 11.22
C VAL A 360 -1.21 15.14 12.19
N GLU A 361 -1.29 15.84 13.31
CA GLU A 361 -0.25 15.90 14.33
C GLU A 361 -0.85 15.52 15.68
N LYS A 362 -0.08 14.77 16.47
CA LYS A 362 -0.38 14.55 17.89
C LYS A 362 0.08 15.75 18.68
N PRO A 363 -0.82 16.46 19.40
CA PRO A 363 -0.46 17.61 20.24
C PRO A 363 0.56 17.30 21.32
#